data_24ac58be0444dc6ec5efda369cbda8a9
#
_entry.id   24ac58be0444dc6ec5efda369cbda8a9
#
_cell.length_a   1.000
_cell.length_b   1.000
_cell.length_c   1.000
_cell.angle_alpha   90.00
_cell.angle_beta   90.00
_cell.angle_gamma   90.00
#
_symmetry.space_group_name_H-M   'P 1'
#
loop_
_entity.id
_entity.type
_entity.pdbx_description
1 polymer ?
#
loop_
_entity_poly.entity_id
_entity_poly.type
_entity_poly.pdbx_seq_one_letter_code
_entity_poly.pdbx_strand_id
1 'polypeptide(L)'
;MNWEVPAEAAERKLRSEAVLRAEGVPFFAQLPVIDTAAEALKRSKEEVAFRALCVLFVAAKGEGLGEELAEHLLESYELRPHLTPKELAFVLDKSPSEHDRIQFTWRHEAAWALLWALGFVAELGKPDRICDVEYAAGTMAERTTSQFIADSELRPIDQILDQADLIYRYHWAVTNARIKGQPVPAGLDPGVTQERHHALNWLIGYDEGGWDDVWTHT
;
A
#
# COMPACT_ATOMS: atom_id res chain seq x y z
N MET A 1 6.59 0.73 34.80
CA MET A 1 6.44 1.94 33.96
C MET A 1 5.05 1.89 33.37
N ASN A 2 4.16 2.81 33.72
CA ASN A 2 2.89 2.96 33.02
C ASN A 2 3.23 3.64 31.69
N TRP A 3 3.14 2.91 30.58
CA TRP A 3 3.18 3.49 29.25
C TRP A 3 1.84 4.20 29.02
N GLU A 4 1.83 5.48 29.17
CA GLU A 4 0.64 6.27 28.83
C GLU A 4 0.52 6.31 27.29
N VAL A 5 -0.62 5.86 26.79
CA VAL A 5 -0.87 5.86 25.34
C VAL A 5 -0.97 7.32 24.87
N PRO A 6 -0.21 7.73 23.84
CA PRO A 6 -0.30 9.10 23.33
C PRO A 6 -1.73 9.44 22.88
N ALA A 7 -2.22 10.62 23.28
CA ALA A 7 -3.60 11.03 23.00
C ALA A 7 -3.94 11.02 21.51
N GLU A 8 -3.01 11.50 20.66
CA GLU A 8 -3.13 11.49 19.20
C GLU A 8 -3.39 10.07 18.67
N ALA A 9 -2.58 9.09 19.09
CA ALA A 9 -2.71 7.70 18.65
C ALA A 9 -4.01 7.04 19.18
N ALA A 10 -4.41 7.38 20.43
CA ALA A 10 -5.66 6.90 21.01
C ALA A 10 -6.89 7.46 20.27
N GLU A 11 -6.88 8.74 19.92
CA GLU A 11 -7.96 9.38 19.16
C GLU A 11 -8.06 8.82 17.74
N ARG A 12 -6.93 8.56 17.07
CA ARG A 12 -6.86 7.91 15.75
C ARG A 12 -7.52 6.53 15.80
N LYS A 13 -7.15 5.71 16.78
CA LYS A 13 -7.77 4.41 17.04
C LYS A 13 -9.29 4.51 17.17
N LEU A 14 -9.78 5.45 17.96
CA LEU A 14 -11.22 5.64 18.15
C LEU A 14 -11.95 6.02 16.85
N ARG A 15 -11.32 6.86 16.00
CA ARG A 15 -11.87 7.19 14.67
C ARG A 15 -11.96 5.94 13.79
N SER A 16 -10.91 5.15 13.71
CA SER A 16 -10.90 3.90 12.94
C SER A 16 -11.96 2.91 13.45
N GLU A 17 -12.06 2.71 14.76
CA GLU A 17 -13.08 1.82 15.35
C GLU A 17 -14.51 2.33 15.10
N ALA A 18 -14.72 3.64 15.02
CA ALA A 18 -16.02 4.20 14.65
C ALA A 18 -16.39 3.90 13.19
N VAL A 19 -15.43 3.99 12.26
CA VAL A 19 -15.62 3.60 10.86
C VAL A 19 -15.96 2.11 10.77
N LEU A 20 -15.18 1.23 11.37
CA LEU A 20 -15.43 -0.22 11.34
C LEU A 20 -16.82 -0.56 11.90
N ARG A 21 -17.22 0.10 12.99
CA ARG A 21 -18.55 -0.09 13.59
C ARG A 21 -19.67 0.33 12.63
N ALA A 22 -19.51 1.46 11.96
CA ALA A 22 -20.48 1.96 10.99
C ALA A 22 -20.62 1.03 9.77
N GLU A 23 -19.53 0.36 9.38
CA GLU A 23 -19.49 -0.57 8.26
C GLU A 23 -19.83 -2.03 8.63
N GLY A 24 -20.08 -2.30 9.90
CA GLY A 24 -20.36 -3.67 10.39
C GLY A 24 -19.14 -4.59 10.35
N VAL A 25 -17.93 -4.03 10.38
CA VAL A 25 -16.68 -4.79 10.43
C VAL A 25 -16.34 -5.10 11.90
N PRO A 26 -16.12 -6.37 12.29
CA PRO A 26 -15.70 -6.70 13.63
C PRO A 26 -14.29 -6.17 13.92
N PHE A 27 -14.06 -5.69 15.13
CA PHE A 27 -12.76 -5.21 15.57
C PHE A 27 -12.46 -5.67 16.99
N PHE A 28 -11.19 -5.67 17.37
CA PHE A 28 -10.72 -6.02 18.69
C PHE A 28 -10.20 -4.78 19.41
N ALA A 29 -10.95 -4.32 20.41
CA ALA A 29 -10.66 -3.07 21.12
C ALA A 29 -9.30 -3.06 21.86
N GLN A 30 -8.71 -4.23 22.13
CA GLN A 30 -7.38 -4.34 22.74
C GLN A 30 -6.23 -4.32 21.74
N LEU A 31 -6.48 -4.23 20.41
CA LEU A 31 -5.41 -3.99 19.47
C LEU A 31 -4.64 -2.71 19.86
N PRO A 32 -3.30 -2.73 19.76
CA PRO A 32 -2.50 -1.56 20.09
C PRO A 32 -2.84 -0.36 19.19
N VAL A 33 -2.39 0.79 19.59
CA VAL A 33 -2.29 1.97 18.72
C VAL A 33 -1.07 1.83 17.82
N ILE A 34 -1.08 2.52 16.69
CA ILE A 34 0.12 2.69 15.86
C ILE A 34 0.88 3.96 16.27
N ASP A 35 2.02 4.20 15.65
CA ASP A 35 2.91 5.33 15.90
C ASP A 35 2.20 6.69 15.83
N THR A 36 2.76 7.66 16.55
CA THR A 36 2.40 9.08 16.44
C THR A 36 3.09 9.72 15.23
N ALA A 37 2.65 10.92 14.85
CA ALA A 37 3.30 11.71 13.80
C ALA A 37 4.75 12.10 14.10
N ALA A 38 5.12 12.10 15.39
CA ALA A 38 6.50 12.37 15.83
C ALA A 38 7.41 11.14 15.71
N GLU A 39 6.87 9.94 15.85
CA GLU A 39 7.59 8.67 15.80
C GLU A 39 7.69 8.11 14.38
N ALA A 40 6.65 8.31 13.55
CA ALA A 40 6.59 7.81 12.19
C ALA A 40 7.73 8.35 11.30
N LEU A 41 8.30 7.48 10.50
CA LEU A 41 9.25 7.88 9.46
C LEU A 41 8.55 8.76 8.42
N LYS A 42 9.19 9.86 8.05
CA LYS A 42 8.68 10.76 7.00
C LYS A 42 9.45 10.51 5.71
N ARG A 43 8.80 9.89 4.75
CA ARG A 43 9.37 9.71 3.42
C ARG A 43 9.27 10.99 2.60
N SER A 44 10.24 11.23 1.73
CA SER A 44 10.15 12.34 0.79
C SER A 44 9.12 12.05 -0.32
N LYS A 45 8.61 13.11 -0.93
CA LYS A 45 7.70 13.00 -2.08
C LYS A 45 8.34 12.20 -3.23
N GLU A 46 9.62 12.42 -3.48
CA GLU A 46 10.39 11.74 -4.51
C GLU A 46 10.52 10.24 -4.23
N GLU A 47 10.81 9.84 -2.99
CA GLU A 47 10.86 8.41 -2.61
C GLU A 47 9.52 7.72 -2.86
N VAL A 48 8.41 8.36 -2.45
CA VAL A 48 7.08 7.79 -2.63
C VAL A 48 6.71 7.74 -4.12
N ALA A 49 7.07 8.76 -4.90
CA ALA A 49 6.81 8.79 -6.34
C ALA A 49 7.57 7.68 -7.09
N PHE A 50 8.87 7.52 -6.85
CA PHE A 50 9.63 6.42 -7.46
C PHE A 50 9.12 5.06 -7.00
N ARG A 51 8.73 4.92 -5.74
CA ARG A 51 8.14 3.66 -5.26
C ARG A 51 6.84 3.35 -5.99
N ALA A 52 5.95 4.34 -6.16
CA ALA A 52 4.70 4.16 -6.90
C ALA A 52 4.95 3.74 -8.36
N LEU A 53 5.87 4.41 -9.06
CA LEU A 53 6.23 4.08 -10.44
C LEU A 53 6.79 2.66 -10.57
N CYS A 54 7.70 2.25 -9.67
CA CYS A 54 8.23 0.89 -9.66
C CYS A 54 7.15 -0.16 -9.41
N VAL A 55 6.26 0.10 -8.45
CA VAL A 55 5.19 -0.84 -8.09
C VAL A 55 4.16 -0.97 -9.22
N LEU A 56 3.79 0.13 -9.88
CA LEU A 56 2.94 0.12 -11.09
C LEU A 56 3.59 -0.69 -12.22
N PHE A 57 4.88 -0.47 -12.47
CA PHE A 57 5.64 -1.16 -13.49
C PHE A 57 5.68 -2.68 -13.25
N VAL A 58 6.03 -3.13 -12.03
CA VAL A 58 6.10 -4.57 -11.75
C VAL A 58 4.73 -5.22 -11.75
N ALA A 59 3.68 -4.49 -11.37
CA ALA A 59 2.31 -4.98 -11.46
C ALA A 59 1.88 -5.20 -12.92
N ALA A 60 2.14 -4.24 -13.81
CA ALA A 60 1.88 -4.38 -15.24
C ALA A 60 2.68 -5.53 -15.87
N LYS A 61 3.94 -5.74 -15.45
CA LYS A 61 4.72 -6.92 -15.89
C LYS A 61 4.10 -8.23 -15.39
N GLY A 62 3.57 -8.26 -14.18
CA GLY A 62 2.81 -9.40 -13.65
C GLY A 62 1.59 -9.74 -14.51
N GLU A 63 0.89 -8.75 -15.05
CA GLU A 63 -0.23 -8.91 -15.98
C GLU A 63 0.17 -9.38 -17.38
N GLY A 64 1.46 -9.39 -17.69
CA GLY A 64 1.96 -9.89 -18.97
C GLY A 64 2.44 -8.78 -19.92
N LEU A 65 2.90 -7.66 -19.39
CA LEU A 65 3.58 -6.64 -20.19
C LEU A 65 4.72 -7.26 -21.01
N GLY A 66 4.71 -7.04 -22.34
CA GLY A 66 5.71 -7.60 -23.25
C GLY A 66 7.12 -7.07 -22.97
N GLU A 67 8.15 -7.89 -23.23
CA GLU A 67 9.55 -7.58 -22.88
C GLU A 67 10.05 -6.26 -23.48
N GLU A 68 9.75 -6.00 -24.75
CA GLU A 68 10.19 -4.76 -25.45
C GLU A 68 9.61 -3.51 -24.77
N LEU A 69 8.32 -3.53 -24.43
CA LEU A 69 7.68 -2.43 -23.75
C LEU A 69 8.15 -2.32 -22.28
N ALA A 70 8.39 -3.43 -21.61
CA ALA A 70 8.94 -3.45 -20.26
C ALA A 70 10.33 -2.78 -20.21
N GLU A 71 11.23 -3.14 -21.14
CA GLU A 71 12.56 -2.50 -21.21
C GLU A 71 12.45 -1.00 -21.55
N HIS A 72 11.57 -0.64 -22.48
CA HIS A 72 11.32 0.77 -22.79
C HIS A 72 10.84 1.58 -21.57
N LEU A 73 9.88 1.04 -20.78
CA LEU A 73 9.40 1.72 -19.59
C LEU A 73 10.48 1.81 -18.50
N LEU A 74 11.27 0.75 -18.32
CA LEU A 74 12.39 0.72 -17.38
C LEU A 74 13.40 1.84 -17.65
N GLU A 75 13.71 2.08 -18.92
CA GLU A 75 14.64 3.12 -19.35
C GLU A 75 14.01 4.52 -19.29
N SER A 76 12.80 4.69 -19.86
CA SER A 76 12.16 6.00 -20.00
C SER A 76 11.75 6.61 -18.65
N TYR A 77 11.42 5.78 -17.66
CA TYR A 77 11.10 6.21 -16.30
C TYR A 77 12.30 6.14 -15.34
N GLU A 78 13.46 5.69 -15.79
CA GLU A 78 14.68 5.54 -14.99
C GLU A 78 14.49 4.64 -13.75
N LEU A 79 13.68 3.56 -13.86
CA LEU A 79 13.25 2.78 -12.71
C LEU A 79 14.30 1.82 -12.16
N ARG A 80 15.26 1.38 -12.98
CA ARG A 80 16.22 0.33 -12.61
C ARG A 80 16.93 0.54 -11.27
N PRO A 81 17.41 1.75 -10.91
CA PRO A 81 18.05 2.00 -9.62
C PRO A 81 17.08 2.01 -8.43
N HIS A 82 15.78 2.10 -8.69
CA HIS A 82 14.73 2.20 -7.66
C HIS A 82 13.98 0.89 -7.42
N LEU A 83 14.19 -0.13 -8.27
CA LEU A 83 13.64 -1.46 -8.05
C LEU A 83 14.30 -2.12 -6.81
N THR A 84 13.49 -2.82 -6.04
CA THR A 84 14.02 -3.66 -4.96
C THR A 84 14.71 -4.91 -5.51
N PRO A 85 15.50 -5.63 -4.68
CA PRO A 85 16.09 -6.90 -5.11
C PRO A 85 15.07 -7.92 -5.62
N LYS A 86 13.90 -8.06 -4.97
CA LYS A 86 12.85 -8.99 -5.39
C LYS A 86 12.19 -8.56 -6.70
N GLU A 87 11.92 -7.26 -6.83
CA GLU A 87 11.37 -6.70 -8.07
C GLU A 87 12.32 -6.83 -9.24
N LEU A 88 13.61 -6.50 -9.03
CA LEU A 88 14.63 -6.64 -10.07
C LEU A 88 14.77 -8.10 -10.51
N ALA A 89 14.77 -9.05 -9.57
CA ALA A 89 14.81 -10.47 -9.89
C ALA A 89 13.61 -10.90 -10.77
N PHE A 90 12.40 -10.47 -10.40
CA PHE A 90 11.18 -10.72 -11.18
C PHE A 90 11.23 -10.10 -12.58
N VAL A 91 11.71 -8.85 -12.68
CA VAL A 91 11.80 -8.12 -13.95
C VAL A 91 12.80 -8.77 -14.92
N LEU A 92 13.90 -9.32 -14.41
CA LEU A 92 14.92 -9.99 -15.21
C LEU A 92 14.59 -11.43 -15.56
N ASP A 93 13.62 -12.05 -14.89
CA ASP A 93 13.17 -13.41 -15.19
C ASP A 93 12.36 -13.42 -16.50
N LYS A 94 12.85 -14.16 -17.50
CA LYS A 94 12.18 -14.33 -18.81
C LYS A 94 11.02 -15.31 -18.77
N SER A 95 10.90 -16.09 -17.70
CA SER A 95 9.87 -17.12 -17.56
C SER A 95 9.37 -17.19 -16.11
N PRO A 96 8.88 -16.08 -15.56
CA PRO A 96 8.43 -16.04 -14.18
C PRO A 96 7.30 -17.05 -13.95
N SER A 97 7.27 -17.64 -12.76
CA SER A 97 6.22 -18.59 -12.40
C SER A 97 4.84 -17.92 -12.42
N GLU A 98 3.78 -18.70 -12.61
CA GLU A 98 2.41 -18.19 -12.51
C GLU A 98 2.15 -17.58 -11.11
N HIS A 99 2.70 -18.21 -10.08
CA HIS A 99 2.63 -17.69 -8.71
C HIS A 99 3.25 -16.29 -8.61
N ASP A 100 4.47 -16.10 -9.10
CA ASP A 100 5.14 -14.80 -9.06
C ASP A 100 4.37 -13.74 -9.84
N ARG A 101 3.88 -14.07 -11.04
CA ARG A 101 3.05 -13.16 -11.82
C ARG A 101 1.82 -12.71 -11.04
N ILE A 102 1.10 -13.65 -10.43
CA ILE A 102 -0.09 -13.32 -9.60
C ILE A 102 0.31 -12.41 -8.44
N GLN A 103 1.40 -12.73 -7.71
CA GLN A 103 1.85 -11.92 -6.57
C GLN A 103 2.21 -10.49 -7.00
N PHE A 104 2.90 -10.33 -8.12
CA PHE A 104 3.23 -9.00 -8.61
C PHE A 104 2.02 -8.25 -9.20
N THR A 105 1.05 -8.93 -9.79
CA THR A 105 -0.21 -8.31 -10.24
C THR A 105 -0.98 -7.68 -9.07
N TRP A 106 -1.03 -8.33 -7.92
CA TRP A 106 -1.66 -7.78 -6.73
C TRP A 106 -1.05 -6.44 -6.26
N ARG A 107 0.18 -6.13 -6.67
CA ARG A 107 0.84 -4.85 -6.35
C ARG A 107 0.10 -3.62 -6.89
N HIS A 108 -0.89 -3.75 -7.78
CA HIS A 108 -1.77 -2.63 -8.14
C HIS A 108 -2.47 -2.04 -6.93
N GLU A 109 -2.85 -2.83 -5.94
CA GLU A 109 -3.49 -2.34 -4.71
C GLU A 109 -2.51 -1.56 -3.81
N ALA A 110 -1.26 -2.00 -3.75
CA ALA A 110 -0.19 -1.26 -3.07
C ALA A 110 0.11 0.06 -3.82
N ALA A 111 0.18 0.02 -5.16
CA ALA A 111 0.35 1.22 -5.98
C ALA A 111 -0.81 2.21 -5.77
N TRP A 112 -2.05 1.72 -5.69
CA TRP A 112 -3.23 2.55 -5.40
C TRP A 112 -3.10 3.33 -4.11
N ALA A 113 -2.61 2.69 -3.04
CA ALA A 113 -2.35 3.37 -1.77
C ALA A 113 -1.24 4.43 -1.89
N LEU A 114 -0.18 4.16 -2.67
CA LEU A 114 0.88 5.14 -2.94
C LEU A 114 0.37 6.32 -3.80
N LEU A 115 -0.45 6.06 -4.82
CA LEU A 115 -1.09 7.11 -5.63
C LEU A 115 -2.03 7.98 -4.79
N TRP A 116 -2.74 7.37 -3.85
CA TRP A 116 -3.54 8.12 -2.88
C TRP A 116 -2.64 9.00 -2.00
N ALA A 117 -1.54 8.48 -1.48
CA ALA A 117 -0.61 9.25 -0.67
C ALA A 117 0.00 10.44 -1.45
N LEU A 118 0.17 10.30 -2.77
CA LEU A 118 0.67 11.33 -3.69
C LEU A 118 -0.42 12.29 -4.21
N GLY A 119 -1.66 12.16 -3.78
CA GLY A 119 -2.76 13.04 -4.16
C GLY A 119 -3.42 12.73 -5.50
N PHE A 120 -2.97 11.72 -6.26
CA PHE A 120 -3.60 11.33 -7.55
C PHE A 120 -4.95 10.63 -7.35
N VAL A 121 -5.14 9.94 -6.24
CA VAL A 121 -6.39 9.29 -5.86
C VAL A 121 -7.02 10.06 -4.70
N ALA A 122 -8.28 10.44 -4.85
CA ALA A 122 -8.96 11.26 -3.85
C ALA A 122 -9.18 10.52 -2.52
N GLU A 123 -9.68 9.28 -2.59
CA GLU A 123 -10.04 8.46 -1.44
C GLU A 123 -9.63 7.00 -1.66
N LEU A 124 -9.07 6.35 -0.63
CA LEU A 124 -8.80 4.91 -0.69
C LEU A 124 -10.09 4.09 -0.64
N GLY A 125 -11.07 4.56 0.09
CA GLY A 125 -12.31 3.83 0.33
C GLY A 125 -12.14 2.53 1.11
N LYS A 126 -13.24 1.85 1.33
CA LYS A 126 -13.27 0.52 1.96
C LYS A 126 -12.54 -0.51 1.07
N PRO A 127 -11.71 -1.41 1.65
CA PRO A 127 -11.01 -2.43 0.88
C PRO A 127 -11.92 -3.63 0.57
N ASP A 128 -13.02 -3.38 -0.16
CA ASP A 128 -14.04 -4.37 -0.53
C ASP A 128 -14.04 -4.73 -2.02
N ARG A 129 -13.18 -4.11 -2.80
CA ARG A 129 -13.03 -4.31 -4.24
C ARG A 129 -11.64 -3.89 -4.71
N ILE A 130 -11.22 -4.44 -5.84
CA ILE A 130 -9.96 -4.04 -6.50
C ILE A 130 -10.02 -2.58 -6.96
N CYS A 131 -8.85 -1.94 -7.01
CA CYS A 131 -8.69 -0.58 -7.48
C CYS A 131 -9.02 -0.42 -8.96
N ASP A 132 -9.16 0.82 -9.42
CA ASP A 132 -9.23 1.15 -10.85
C ASP A 132 -7.82 1.04 -11.46
N VAL A 133 -7.52 -0.15 -12.00
CA VAL A 133 -6.22 -0.48 -12.59
C VAL A 133 -5.95 0.39 -13.82
N GLU A 134 -6.97 0.68 -14.63
CA GLU A 134 -6.83 1.50 -15.84
C GLU A 134 -6.45 2.95 -15.46
N TYR A 135 -7.12 3.50 -14.47
CA TYR A 135 -6.77 4.83 -13.93
C TYR A 135 -5.37 4.86 -13.32
N ALA A 136 -4.99 3.84 -12.55
CA ALA A 136 -3.68 3.74 -11.95
C ALA A 136 -2.56 3.68 -13.01
N ALA A 137 -2.72 2.85 -14.04
CA ALA A 137 -1.79 2.75 -15.15
C ALA A 137 -1.75 4.04 -15.98
N GLY A 138 -2.90 4.65 -16.25
CA GLY A 138 -3.02 5.94 -16.95
C GLY A 138 -2.30 7.07 -16.23
N THR A 139 -2.39 7.11 -14.89
CA THR A 139 -1.68 8.12 -14.07
C THR A 139 -0.17 8.10 -14.32
N MET A 140 0.43 6.92 -14.50
CA MET A 140 1.83 6.78 -14.91
C MET A 140 2.01 7.14 -16.39
N ALA A 141 1.24 6.51 -17.29
CA ALA A 141 1.47 6.56 -18.74
C ALA A 141 1.32 7.97 -19.35
N GLU A 142 0.55 8.84 -18.74
CA GLU A 142 0.31 10.22 -19.19
C GLU A 142 1.42 11.20 -18.78
N ARG A 143 2.46 10.75 -18.06
CA ARG A 143 3.48 11.61 -17.45
C ARG A 143 4.88 11.05 -17.68
N THR A 144 5.84 11.92 -17.84
CA THR A 144 7.26 11.57 -17.60
C THR A 144 7.50 11.44 -16.09
N THR A 145 8.62 10.85 -15.68
CA THR A 145 9.03 10.79 -14.26
C THR A 145 9.04 12.15 -13.58
N SER A 146 9.62 13.15 -14.26
CA SER A 146 9.68 14.52 -13.74
C SER A 146 8.28 15.15 -13.59
N GLN A 147 7.37 14.92 -14.53
CA GLN A 147 5.99 15.38 -14.44
C GLN A 147 5.23 14.66 -13.34
N PHE A 148 5.41 13.33 -13.21
CA PHE A 148 4.78 12.56 -12.13
C PHE A 148 5.18 13.08 -10.74
N ILE A 149 6.47 13.35 -10.53
CA ILE A 149 6.97 13.95 -9.28
C ILE A 149 6.45 15.38 -9.09
N ALA A 150 6.46 16.20 -10.15
CA ALA A 150 6.00 17.58 -10.06
C ALA A 150 4.51 17.68 -9.72
N ASP A 151 3.68 16.86 -10.34
CA ASP A 151 2.24 16.82 -10.16
C ASP A 151 1.81 16.16 -8.83
N SER A 152 2.72 15.43 -8.18
CA SER A 152 2.45 14.79 -6.89
C SER A 152 2.32 15.81 -5.77
N GLU A 153 1.35 15.58 -4.89
CA GLU A 153 1.17 16.31 -3.63
C GLU A 153 1.10 15.32 -2.48
N LEU A 154 2.24 15.12 -1.78
CA LEU A 154 2.29 14.16 -0.68
C LEU A 154 1.40 14.60 0.47
N ARG A 155 0.48 13.72 0.85
CA ARG A 155 -0.45 13.97 1.97
C ARG A 155 0.30 14.16 3.29
N PRO A 156 -0.24 14.99 4.19
CA PRO A 156 0.26 15.12 5.55
C PRO A 156 0.35 13.77 6.26
N ILE A 157 1.39 13.61 7.08
CA ILE A 157 1.64 12.34 7.79
C ILE A 157 0.44 11.89 8.65
N ASP A 158 -0.32 12.81 9.22
CA ASP A 158 -1.49 12.48 10.03
C ASP A 158 -2.58 11.78 9.20
N GLN A 159 -2.78 12.20 7.94
CA GLN A 159 -3.71 11.54 7.04
C GLN A 159 -3.23 10.13 6.65
N ILE A 160 -1.92 9.96 6.44
CA ILE A 160 -1.32 8.66 6.13
C ILE A 160 -1.47 7.73 7.34
N LEU A 161 -1.19 8.21 8.53
CA LEU A 161 -1.37 7.46 9.78
C LEU A 161 -2.84 7.09 10.03
N ASP A 162 -3.80 7.97 9.73
CA ASP A 162 -5.22 7.66 9.85
C ASP A 162 -5.61 6.46 8.97
N GLN A 163 -5.10 6.40 7.73
CA GLN A 163 -5.34 5.25 6.84
C GLN A 163 -4.55 4.01 7.26
N ALA A 164 -3.33 4.18 7.80
CA ALA A 164 -2.52 3.06 8.29
C ALA A 164 -3.19 2.38 9.51
N ASP A 165 -3.74 3.14 10.46
CA ASP A 165 -4.48 2.58 11.59
C ASP A 165 -5.79 1.90 11.15
N LEU A 166 -6.49 2.49 10.20
CA LEU A 166 -7.74 1.93 9.68
C LEU A 166 -7.49 0.60 8.94
N ILE A 167 -6.50 0.56 8.04
CA ILE A 167 -6.19 -0.67 7.28
C ILE A 167 -5.65 -1.78 8.18
N TYR A 168 -4.87 -1.45 9.22
CA TYR A 168 -4.40 -2.39 10.22
C TYR A 168 -5.57 -3.15 10.87
N ARG A 169 -6.65 -2.43 11.20
CA ARG A 169 -7.84 -3.01 11.83
C ARG A 169 -8.70 -3.80 10.85
N TYR A 170 -8.84 -3.36 9.61
CA TYR A 170 -9.45 -4.18 8.55
C TYR A 170 -8.68 -5.49 8.36
N HIS A 171 -7.34 -5.43 8.32
CA HIS A 171 -6.52 -6.62 8.13
C HIS A 171 -6.63 -7.58 9.31
N TRP A 172 -6.71 -7.05 10.55
CA TRP A 172 -7.02 -7.89 11.70
C TRP A 172 -8.37 -8.61 11.54
N ALA A 173 -9.41 -7.94 11.10
CA ALA A 173 -10.74 -8.54 10.91
C ALA A 173 -10.71 -9.70 9.89
N VAL A 174 -10.01 -9.50 8.77
CA VAL A 174 -9.81 -10.53 7.73
C VAL A 174 -9.00 -11.70 8.28
N THR A 175 -7.89 -11.44 8.94
CA THR A 175 -6.99 -12.45 9.52
C THR A 175 -7.72 -13.27 10.61
N ASN A 176 -8.44 -12.60 11.50
CA ASN A 176 -9.22 -13.25 12.57
C ASN A 176 -10.32 -14.16 12.00
N ALA A 177 -11.02 -13.74 10.95
CA ALA A 177 -12.02 -14.57 10.27
C ALA A 177 -11.36 -15.81 9.65
N ARG A 178 -10.22 -15.65 8.96
CA ARG A 178 -9.44 -16.74 8.37
C ARG A 178 -9.00 -17.77 9.44
N ILE A 179 -8.44 -17.30 10.56
CA ILE A 179 -7.99 -18.18 11.66
C ILE A 179 -9.16 -18.96 12.26
N LYS A 180 -10.35 -18.36 12.33
CA LYS A 180 -11.56 -19.00 12.85
C LYS A 180 -12.32 -19.85 11.82
N GLY A 181 -11.83 -19.93 10.59
CA GLY A 181 -12.55 -20.62 9.49
C GLY A 181 -13.90 -19.97 9.16
N GLN A 182 -14.04 -18.67 9.38
CA GLN A 182 -15.26 -17.90 9.12
C GLN A 182 -15.18 -17.17 7.78
N PRO A 183 -16.33 -16.85 7.15
CA PRO A 183 -16.36 -15.99 5.99
C PRO A 183 -15.74 -14.61 6.28
N VAL A 184 -15.14 -14.01 5.26
CA VAL A 184 -14.59 -12.64 5.36
C VAL A 184 -15.72 -11.67 5.71
N PRO A 185 -15.56 -10.84 6.75
CA PRO A 185 -16.63 -9.97 7.24
C PRO A 185 -16.89 -8.78 6.32
N ALA A 186 -18.14 -8.33 6.30
CA ALA A 186 -18.58 -7.06 5.70
C ALA A 186 -18.13 -6.83 4.24
N GLY A 187 -17.91 -7.91 3.47
CA GLY A 187 -17.50 -7.85 2.07
C GLY A 187 -16.07 -7.39 1.83
N LEU A 188 -15.20 -7.38 2.85
CA LEU A 188 -13.78 -7.04 2.67
C LEU A 188 -13.10 -8.00 1.68
N ASP A 189 -12.13 -7.49 0.92
CA ASP A 189 -11.24 -8.30 0.09
C ASP A 189 -9.91 -8.51 0.81
N PRO A 190 -9.48 -9.77 1.07
CA PRO A 190 -8.22 -10.05 1.75
C PRO A 190 -6.98 -9.56 1.02
N GLY A 191 -6.94 -9.69 -0.31
CA GLY A 191 -5.81 -9.28 -1.13
C GLY A 191 -5.66 -7.76 -1.14
N VAL A 192 -6.75 -7.04 -1.39
CA VAL A 192 -6.81 -5.57 -1.33
C VAL A 192 -6.37 -5.07 0.04
N THR A 193 -6.90 -5.68 1.10
CA THR A 193 -6.58 -5.29 2.47
C THR A 193 -5.09 -5.49 2.78
N GLN A 194 -4.52 -6.63 2.39
CA GLN A 194 -3.12 -6.94 2.63
C GLN A 194 -2.16 -6.01 1.89
N GLU A 195 -2.41 -5.77 0.60
CA GLU A 195 -1.54 -4.93 -0.24
C GLU A 195 -1.57 -3.46 0.18
N ARG A 196 -2.75 -2.92 0.50
CA ARG A 196 -2.87 -1.56 1.02
C ARG A 196 -2.20 -1.43 2.39
N HIS A 197 -2.33 -2.43 3.27
CA HIS A 197 -1.63 -2.45 4.56
C HIS A 197 -0.11 -2.46 4.37
N HIS A 198 0.42 -3.25 3.42
CA HIS A 198 1.84 -3.25 3.08
C HIS A 198 2.34 -1.86 2.69
N ALA A 199 1.65 -1.20 1.75
CA ALA A 199 2.06 0.12 1.27
C ALA A 199 1.97 1.20 2.37
N LEU A 200 0.91 1.18 3.18
CA LEU A 200 0.71 2.15 4.26
C LEU A 200 1.73 1.96 5.39
N ASN A 201 2.08 0.71 5.74
CA ASN A 201 3.16 0.44 6.69
C ASN A 201 4.52 0.92 6.17
N TRP A 202 4.80 0.73 4.88
CA TRP A 202 6.01 1.28 4.28
C TRP A 202 6.04 2.82 4.35
N LEU A 203 4.90 3.48 4.07
CA LEU A 203 4.80 4.94 4.09
C LEU A 203 5.09 5.55 5.47
N ILE A 204 4.69 4.89 6.55
CA ILE A 204 4.93 5.34 7.93
C ILE A 204 6.25 4.82 8.51
N GLY A 205 6.98 3.96 7.77
CA GLY A 205 8.24 3.36 8.22
C GLY A 205 8.08 2.31 9.31
N TYR A 206 6.95 1.63 9.35
CA TYR A 206 6.70 0.58 10.33
C TYR A 206 7.81 -0.47 10.30
N ASP A 207 8.38 -0.75 11.49
CA ASP A 207 9.48 -1.70 11.70
C ASP A 207 10.78 -1.37 10.94
N GLU A 208 10.96 -0.10 10.51
CA GLU A 208 12.15 0.40 9.78
C GLU A 208 12.52 -0.41 8.52
N GLY A 209 11.62 -1.28 8.07
CA GLY A 209 11.83 -2.19 6.95
C GLY A 209 11.91 -1.49 5.58
N GLY A 210 12.74 -2.01 4.69
CA GLY A 210 12.67 -1.72 3.26
C GLY A 210 11.37 -2.28 2.64
N TRP A 211 11.04 -1.87 1.41
CA TRP A 211 9.81 -2.33 0.74
C TRP A 211 9.64 -3.86 0.72
N ASP A 212 10.72 -4.60 0.50
CA ASP A 212 10.68 -6.07 0.46
C ASP A 212 10.49 -6.74 1.83
N ASP A 213 10.70 -6.00 2.92
CA ASP A 213 10.78 -6.52 4.28
C ASP A 213 9.70 -5.94 5.20
N VAL A 214 8.73 -5.20 4.62
CA VAL A 214 7.59 -4.65 5.39
C VAL A 214 6.70 -5.76 5.90
N TRP A 215 6.47 -5.77 7.21
CA TRP A 215 5.56 -6.70 7.86
C TRP A 215 4.15 -6.13 7.96
N THR A 216 3.17 -7.02 7.83
CA THR A 216 1.73 -6.70 7.98
C THR A 216 1.12 -7.51 9.13
N HIS A 217 1.80 -7.49 10.28
CA HIS A 217 1.31 -8.19 11.47
C HIS A 217 -0.04 -7.66 11.95
N THR A 218 -0.94 -8.57 12.32
CA THR A 218 -2.25 -8.27 12.89
C THR A 218 -2.63 -9.23 14.00
#